data_2a375a2b6d5a8017fdadc95d73b65867
#
_entry.id   2a375a2b6d5a8017fdadc95d73b65867
#
_cell.length_a   1.000
_cell.length_b   1.000
_cell.length_c   1.000
_cell.angle_alpha   90.00
_cell.angle_beta   90.00
_cell.angle_gamma   90.00
#
_symmetry.space_group_name_H-M   'P 1'
#
loop_
_entity.id
_entity.type
_entity.pdbx_description
1 polymer ?
#
loop_
_entity_poly.entity_id
_entity_poly.type
_entity_poly.pdbx_seq_one_letter_code
_entity_poly.pdbx_strand_id
1 'polypeptide(L)'
;QKLSELIGGIISQIGIENFRKYLWNIFISYLDNNIDAKQEILKEATGRPIENTFFSEQETSSPLLIEKIQNYKELIDSITIRRSATEKKSFIQLLKDHMIRCFIEESESAVVASYFYDIVSETIGISKSWDMLVTGNVKELDKREVNILKAIVGIVQKQLGYTDFIILIDEFEEITAERLKKSDVDNYLRNLRLLIDREKNWCSVFAMTGKALSIIESYSPPLAGRIKGSFVDLKPLNEAELKKMIANYLSIARSESIDDDIYPFDESGIKEMLEVKDVQLKGSPRFILKLCYTLLQRAVDELPENGRINQTFVKQYMKVY
;
A
#
# COMPACT_ATOMS: atom_id res chain seq x y z
N GLN A 1 -2.95 -6.64 -12.09
CA GLN A 1 -1.87 -6.68 -11.07
C GLN A 1 -2.07 -7.90 -10.18
N LYS A 2 -1.01 -8.67 -9.96
CA LYS A 2 -1.06 -9.80 -9.03
C LYS A 2 -0.92 -9.27 -7.59
N LEU A 3 -1.48 -9.97 -6.61
CA LEU A 3 -1.32 -9.60 -5.20
C LEU A 3 0.16 -9.52 -4.78
N SER A 4 1.02 -10.34 -5.39
CA SER A 4 2.48 -10.29 -5.27
C SER A 4 3.09 -8.94 -5.69
N GLU A 5 2.52 -8.27 -6.68
CA GLU A 5 2.99 -6.93 -7.12
C GLU A 5 2.61 -5.85 -6.10
N LEU A 6 1.43 -5.96 -5.48
CA LEU A 6 1.03 -5.09 -4.37
C LEU A 6 1.96 -5.27 -3.17
N ILE A 7 2.23 -6.51 -2.78
CA ILE A 7 3.18 -6.85 -1.71
C ILE A 7 4.56 -6.28 -2.03
N GLY A 8 5.07 -6.50 -3.24
CA GLY A 8 6.34 -5.95 -3.69
C GLY A 8 6.39 -4.42 -3.65
N GLY A 9 5.31 -3.76 -4.04
CA GLY A 9 5.17 -2.31 -3.96
C GLY A 9 5.23 -1.78 -2.53
N ILE A 10 4.48 -2.37 -1.60
CA ILE A 10 4.49 -1.99 -0.17
C ILE A 10 5.90 -2.12 0.40
N ILE A 11 6.53 -3.24 0.15
CA ILE A 11 7.86 -3.54 0.68
C ILE A 11 8.93 -2.61 0.07
N SER A 12 8.84 -2.31 -1.22
CA SER A 12 9.73 -1.37 -1.89
C SER A 12 9.63 0.05 -1.30
N GLN A 13 8.43 0.48 -0.92
CA GLN A 13 8.20 1.78 -0.29
C GLN A 13 8.75 1.84 1.15
N ILE A 14 8.60 0.77 1.91
CA ILE A 14 9.14 0.67 3.28
C ILE A 14 10.67 0.63 3.23
N GLY A 15 11.25 -0.06 2.27
CA GLY A 15 12.66 -0.42 2.21
C GLY A 15 13.00 -1.62 3.11
N ILE A 16 13.90 -2.49 2.63
CA ILE A 16 14.23 -3.73 3.33
C ILE A 16 14.86 -3.52 4.70
N GLU A 17 15.70 -2.49 4.86
CA GLU A 17 16.36 -2.19 6.13
C GLU A 17 15.35 -1.74 7.20
N ASN A 18 14.38 -0.92 6.82
CA ASN A 18 13.30 -0.52 7.71
C ASN A 18 12.42 -1.73 8.08
N PHE A 19 12.09 -2.58 7.12
CA PHE A 19 11.29 -3.76 7.39
C PHE A 19 12.01 -4.75 8.30
N ARG A 20 13.33 -4.93 8.12
CA ARG A 20 14.19 -5.71 9.02
C ARG A 20 14.19 -5.16 10.44
N LYS A 21 14.29 -3.83 10.58
CA LYS A 21 14.18 -3.15 11.88
C LYS A 21 12.81 -3.35 12.51
N TYR A 22 11.73 -3.31 11.74
CA TYR A 22 10.38 -3.57 12.26
C TYR A 22 10.23 -5.00 12.79
N LEU A 23 10.72 -5.99 12.04
CA LEU A 23 10.73 -7.38 12.49
C LEU A 23 11.55 -7.57 13.77
N TRP A 24 12.69 -6.90 13.85
CA TRP A 24 13.53 -6.92 15.07
C TRP A 24 12.79 -6.33 16.26
N ASN A 25 12.18 -5.19 16.11
CA ASN A 25 11.41 -4.54 17.17
C ASN A 25 10.23 -5.41 17.67
N ILE A 26 9.57 -6.12 16.76
CA ILE A 26 8.51 -7.07 17.10
C ILE A 26 9.08 -8.22 17.94
N PHE A 27 10.24 -8.74 17.55
CA PHE A 27 10.89 -9.79 18.33
C PHE A 27 11.30 -9.30 19.73
N ILE A 28 11.83 -8.09 19.86
CA ILE A 28 12.14 -7.51 21.17
C ILE A 28 10.85 -7.38 22.01
N SER A 29 9.78 -6.86 21.43
CA SER A 29 8.48 -6.77 22.13
C SER A 29 7.91 -8.15 22.54
N TYR A 30 8.11 -9.18 21.71
CA TYR A 30 7.77 -10.56 22.05
C TYR A 30 8.55 -11.04 23.25
N LEU A 31 9.86 -10.77 23.35
CA LEU A 31 10.68 -11.14 24.50
C LEU A 31 10.26 -10.40 25.78
N ASP A 32 9.85 -9.15 25.67
CA ASP A 32 9.37 -8.38 26.83
C ASP A 32 8.05 -8.95 27.38
N ASN A 33 7.21 -9.50 26.51
CA ASN A 33 5.96 -10.15 26.90
C ASN A 33 6.12 -11.64 27.27
N ASN A 34 7.27 -12.26 26.95
CA ASN A 34 7.55 -13.67 27.20
C ASN A 34 8.83 -13.82 28.02
N ILE A 35 8.66 -13.72 29.34
CA ILE A 35 9.76 -13.73 30.31
C ILE A 35 10.58 -15.03 30.23
N ASP A 36 9.93 -16.18 29.99
CA ASP A 36 10.62 -17.47 29.91
C ASP A 36 11.55 -17.52 28.68
N ALA A 37 11.07 -17.07 27.52
CA ALA A 37 11.87 -16.96 26.30
C ALA A 37 13.05 -16.00 26.48
N LYS A 38 12.81 -14.84 27.11
CA LYS A 38 13.84 -13.84 27.41
C LYS A 38 14.92 -14.44 28.32
N GLN A 39 14.53 -15.13 29.38
CA GLN A 39 15.45 -15.79 30.30
C GLN A 39 16.26 -16.91 29.66
N GLU A 40 15.62 -17.74 28.83
CA GLU A 40 16.30 -18.81 28.10
C GLU A 40 17.37 -18.27 27.15
N ILE A 41 17.06 -17.24 26.39
CA ILE A 41 18.01 -16.57 25.50
C ILE A 41 19.15 -15.93 26.29
N LEU A 42 18.84 -15.21 27.37
CA LEU A 42 19.87 -14.56 28.20
C LEU A 42 20.78 -15.57 28.90
N LYS A 43 20.20 -16.66 29.42
CA LYS A 43 20.98 -17.76 30.02
C LYS A 43 21.93 -18.38 29.03
N GLU A 44 21.45 -18.69 27.85
CA GLU A 44 22.28 -19.26 26.80
C GLU A 44 23.31 -18.24 26.28
N ALA A 45 22.96 -16.96 26.19
CA ALA A 45 23.84 -15.87 25.79
C ALA A 45 24.97 -15.62 26.79
N THR A 46 24.70 -15.67 28.09
CA THR A 46 25.68 -15.36 29.14
C THR A 46 26.44 -16.59 29.64
N GLY A 47 25.91 -17.78 29.41
CA GLY A 47 26.46 -19.04 29.92
C GLY A 47 26.29 -19.20 31.46
N ARG A 48 25.45 -18.38 32.10
CA ARG A 48 25.16 -18.41 33.54
C ARG A 48 23.66 -18.57 33.76
N PRO A 49 23.22 -19.38 34.78
CA PRO A 49 21.82 -19.35 35.17
C PRO A 49 21.49 -17.96 35.70
N ILE A 50 20.44 -17.36 35.18
CA ILE A 50 19.93 -16.10 35.69
C ILE A 50 19.02 -16.44 36.86
N GLU A 51 19.50 -16.19 38.08
CA GLU A 51 18.64 -16.21 39.24
C GLU A 51 17.66 -15.02 39.14
N ASN A 52 16.40 -15.23 39.60
CA ASN A 52 15.32 -14.24 39.52
C ASN A 52 15.58 -12.92 40.24
N THR A 53 16.68 -12.82 40.99
CA THR A 53 17.12 -11.65 41.72
C THR A 53 17.90 -10.62 40.89
N PHE A 54 18.29 -10.93 39.67
CA PHE A 54 19.12 -10.04 38.82
C PHE A 54 18.38 -8.96 38.05
N PHE A 55 17.07 -8.91 38.16
CA PHE A 55 16.25 -7.83 37.56
C PHE A 55 15.91 -6.70 38.53
N SER A 56 16.63 -6.57 39.66
CA SER A 56 16.53 -5.37 40.47
C SER A 56 17.19 -4.19 39.73
N GLU A 57 16.56 -3.03 39.76
CA GLU A 57 16.98 -1.79 39.09
C GLU A 57 18.41 -1.32 39.40
N GLN A 58 19.14 -1.99 40.28
CA GLN A 58 20.46 -1.60 40.76
C GLN A 58 21.63 -2.25 40.00
N GLU A 59 21.44 -3.26 39.14
CA GLU A 59 22.54 -3.87 38.38
C GLU A 59 22.48 -3.52 36.88
N THR A 60 22.50 -2.24 36.59
CA THR A 60 22.60 -1.68 35.22
C THR A 60 23.94 -1.90 34.53
N SER A 61 24.82 -2.70 35.09
CA SER A 61 26.15 -3.01 34.54
C SER A 61 26.24 -4.36 33.81
N SER A 62 25.13 -5.05 33.57
CA SER A 62 25.13 -6.25 32.73
C SER A 62 25.35 -5.85 31.25
N PRO A 63 26.39 -6.39 30.57
CA PRO A 63 26.76 -5.95 29.20
C PRO A 63 25.78 -6.40 28.12
N LEU A 64 24.68 -7.05 28.44
CA LEU A 64 23.68 -7.57 27.52
C LEU A 64 22.26 -7.14 27.94
N LEU A 65 22.00 -5.84 27.83
CA LEU A 65 20.63 -5.36 27.72
C LEU A 65 20.18 -5.60 26.26
N ILE A 66 19.41 -6.66 26.01
CA ILE A 66 18.84 -6.99 24.69
C ILE A 66 18.15 -5.75 24.08
N GLU A 67 17.57 -4.91 24.92
CA GLU A 67 16.92 -3.64 24.55
C GLU A 67 17.87 -2.61 23.90
N LYS A 68 19.18 -2.70 24.15
CA LYS A 68 20.19 -1.83 23.51
C LYS A 68 20.72 -2.39 22.21
N ILE A 69 20.42 -3.65 21.88
CA ILE A 69 20.86 -4.31 20.67
C ILE A 69 19.90 -3.93 19.54
N GLN A 70 20.40 -3.26 18.52
CA GLN A 70 19.57 -2.69 17.47
C GLN A 70 19.20 -3.68 16.35
N ASN A 71 19.91 -4.81 16.25
CA ASN A 71 19.69 -5.79 15.19
C ASN A 71 20.25 -7.18 15.54
N TYR A 72 19.85 -8.18 14.74
CA TYR A 72 20.28 -9.56 14.87
C TYR A 72 21.80 -9.73 14.84
N LYS A 73 22.48 -9.04 13.94
CA LYS A 73 23.92 -9.15 13.76
C LYS A 73 24.67 -8.68 15.02
N GLU A 74 24.27 -7.54 15.58
CA GLU A 74 24.85 -7.05 16.84
C GLU A 74 24.68 -8.06 17.98
N LEU A 75 23.51 -8.71 18.07
CA LEU A 75 23.29 -9.76 19.07
C LEU A 75 24.28 -10.92 18.86
N ILE A 76 24.39 -11.43 17.64
CA ILE A 76 25.29 -12.54 17.33
C ILE A 76 26.74 -12.14 17.59
N ASP A 77 27.17 -10.98 17.12
CA ASP A 77 28.54 -10.50 17.28
C ASP A 77 28.91 -10.29 18.76
N SER A 78 28.00 -9.76 19.57
CA SER A 78 28.24 -9.53 21.01
C SER A 78 28.49 -10.83 21.79
N ILE A 79 27.89 -11.93 21.34
CA ILE A 79 27.98 -13.24 22.00
C ILE A 79 29.15 -14.07 21.47
N THR A 80 29.48 -13.92 20.20
CA THR A 80 30.43 -14.80 19.52
C THR A 80 31.90 -14.60 19.89
N ILE A 81 32.26 -13.52 20.55
CA ILE A 81 33.66 -13.17 20.86
C ILE A 81 34.31 -14.19 21.85
N ARG A 82 33.54 -14.96 22.62
CA ARG A 82 34.05 -15.79 23.71
C ARG A 82 33.59 -17.25 23.71
N ARG A 83 33.00 -17.78 22.63
CA ARG A 83 32.37 -19.11 22.59
C ARG A 83 32.91 -20.03 21.51
N SER A 84 32.82 -21.34 21.76
CA SER A 84 33.13 -22.39 20.80
C SER A 84 32.14 -22.39 19.62
N ALA A 85 32.52 -22.97 18.50
CA ALA A 85 31.67 -23.07 17.30
C ALA A 85 30.35 -23.84 17.57
N THR A 86 30.38 -24.81 18.49
CA THR A 86 29.21 -25.62 18.85
C THR A 86 28.21 -24.79 19.67
N GLU A 87 28.69 -24.06 20.69
CA GLU A 87 27.84 -23.17 21.50
C GLU A 87 27.21 -22.05 20.68
N LYS A 88 27.94 -21.52 19.70
CA LYS A 88 27.38 -20.56 18.71
C LYS A 88 26.22 -21.14 17.93
N LYS A 89 26.36 -22.37 17.43
CA LYS A 89 25.29 -23.04 16.68
C LYS A 89 24.04 -23.28 17.53
N SER A 90 24.26 -23.72 18.79
CA SER A 90 23.17 -23.94 19.76
C SER A 90 22.41 -22.65 20.01
N PHE A 91 23.12 -21.55 20.29
CA PHE A 91 22.51 -20.25 20.52
C PHE A 91 21.76 -19.71 19.27
N ILE A 92 22.35 -19.82 18.08
CA ILE A 92 21.69 -19.41 16.82
C ILE A 92 20.42 -20.23 16.61
N GLN A 93 20.44 -21.53 16.88
CA GLN A 93 19.27 -22.38 16.74
C GLN A 93 18.16 -21.99 17.73
N LEU A 94 18.50 -21.76 19.00
CA LEU A 94 17.57 -21.30 20.02
C LEU A 94 16.91 -19.97 19.62
N LEU A 95 17.75 -19.01 19.19
CA LEU A 95 17.27 -17.69 18.73
C LEU A 95 16.34 -17.83 17.55
N LYS A 96 16.69 -18.68 16.57
CA LYS A 96 15.84 -18.99 15.43
C LYS A 96 14.49 -19.55 15.85
N ASP A 97 14.47 -20.49 16.79
CA ASP A 97 13.23 -21.14 17.24
C ASP A 97 12.28 -20.13 17.91
N HIS A 98 12.81 -19.22 18.73
CA HIS A 98 12.01 -18.16 19.34
C HIS A 98 11.56 -17.10 18.33
N MET A 99 12.40 -16.70 17.40
CA MET A 99 12.02 -15.75 16.33
C MET A 99 10.94 -16.34 15.42
N ILE A 100 11.06 -17.61 15.03
CA ILE A 100 10.03 -18.27 14.23
C ILE A 100 8.71 -18.35 15.00
N ARG A 101 8.70 -18.67 16.29
CA ARG A 101 7.49 -18.66 17.13
C ARG A 101 6.85 -17.28 17.14
N CYS A 102 7.64 -16.24 17.42
CA CYS A 102 7.19 -14.85 17.37
C CYS A 102 6.55 -14.51 16.02
N PHE A 103 7.22 -14.84 14.92
CA PHE A 103 6.71 -14.51 13.60
C PHE A 103 5.54 -15.40 13.14
N ILE A 104 5.33 -16.60 13.71
CA ILE A 104 4.11 -17.38 13.53
C ILE A 104 2.92 -16.67 14.18
N GLU A 105 3.08 -16.08 15.35
CA GLU A 105 2.03 -15.29 16.00
C GLU A 105 1.59 -14.11 15.14
N GLU A 106 2.55 -13.46 14.44
CA GLU A 106 2.25 -12.33 13.56
C GLU A 106 1.68 -12.71 12.19
N SER A 107 2.11 -13.84 11.63
CA SER A 107 1.80 -14.22 10.24
C SER A 107 0.77 -15.35 10.11
N GLU A 108 0.46 -16.03 11.21
CA GLU A 108 -0.36 -17.25 11.22
C GLU A 108 0.17 -18.34 10.26
N SER A 109 1.47 -18.29 9.92
CA SER A 109 2.09 -19.16 8.93
C SER A 109 3.56 -19.45 9.23
N ALA A 110 3.90 -20.71 9.47
CA ALA A 110 5.28 -21.14 9.71
C ALA A 110 6.21 -20.85 8.51
N VAL A 111 5.68 -20.88 7.31
CA VAL A 111 6.45 -20.60 6.09
C VAL A 111 6.78 -19.11 5.98
N VAL A 112 5.80 -18.24 6.23
CA VAL A 112 6.01 -16.77 6.25
C VAL A 112 6.97 -16.41 7.38
N ALA A 113 6.80 -17.00 8.56
CA ALA A 113 7.71 -16.81 9.69
C ALA A 113 9.15 -17.19 9.36
N SER A 114 9.36 -18.30 8.63
CA SER A 114 10.70 -18.68 8.17
C SER A 114 11.32 -17.62 7.25
N TYR A 115 10.56 -17.06 6.31
CA TYR A 115 11.06 -15.97 5.46
C TYR A 115 11.39 -14.70 6.26
N PHE A 116 10.57 -14.36 7.24
CA PHE A 116 10.86 -13.21 8.11
C PHE A 116 12.13 -13.43 8.92
N TYR A 117 12.35 -14.64 9.43
CA TYR A 117 13.62 -14.99 10.06
C TYR A 117 14.80 -14.85 9.10
N ASP A 118 14.70 -15.36 7.87
CA ASP A 118 15.76 -15.26 6.87
C ASP A 118 16.08 -13.79 6.51
N ILE A 119 15.07 -12.92 6.50
CA ILE A 119 15.24 -11.47 6.30
C ILE A 119 16.01 -10.83 7.46
N VAL A 120 15.65 -11.15 8.70
CA VAL A 120 16.28 -10.56 9.89
C VAL A 120 17.70 -11.08 10.08
N SER A 121 17.91 -12.39 9.89
CA SER A 121 19.19 -13.06 10.14
C SER A 121 20.22 -12.91 9.04
N GLU A 122 19.84 -12.40 7.88
CA GLU A 122 20.72 -12.31 6.68
C GLU A 122 21.36 -13.64 6.24
N THR A 123 20.78 -14.78 6.66
CA THR A 123 21.35 -16.12 6.41
C THR A 123 21.34 -16.53 4.94
N ILE A 124 20.42 -16.01 4.18
CA ILE A 124 20.37 -16.14 2.71
C ILE A 124 20.45 -14.73 2.17
N GLY A 125 21.36 -14.45 1.21
CA GLY A 125 21.51 -13.09 0.66
C GLY A 125 20.18 -12.39 0.47
N ILE A 126 20.06 -11.20 0.99
CA ILE A 126 18.83 -10.39 1.18
C ILE A 126 17.91 -10.42 -0.04
N SER A 127 18.51 -10.34 -1.25
CA SER A 127 17.77 -10.39 -2.50
C SER A 127 17.00 -11.70 -2.67
N LYS A 128 17.52 -12.84 -2.25
CA LYS A 128 16.88 -14.14 -2.49
C LYS A 128 15.68 -14.40 -1.59
N SER A 129 15.78 -14.12 -0.30
CA SER A 129 14.63 -14.24 0.62
C SER A 129 13.55 -13.23 0.27
N TRP A 130 13.95 -12.06 -0.14
CA TRP A 130 13.11 -11.01 -0.61
C TRP A 130 12.41 -11.35 -1.93
N ASP A 131 13.15 -11.84 -2.92
CA ASP A 131 12.60 -12.32 -4.18
C ASP A 131 11.65 -13.50 -3.96
N MET A 132 11.93 -14.38 -3.01
CA MET A 132 11.03 -15.49 -2.63
C MET A 132 9.74 -15.01 -1.97
N LEU A 133 9.78 -13.94 -1.16
CA LEU A 133 8.58 -13.30 -0.61
C LEU A 133 7.73 -12.64 -1.71
N VAL A 134 8.40 -11.94 -2.63
CA VAL A 134 7.75 -11.12 -3.67
C VAL A 134 7.34 -11.96 -4.89
N THR A 135 8.16 -12.90 -5.32
CA THR A 135 7.96 -13.67 -6.57
C THR A 135 7.40 -15.06 -6.39
N GLY A 136 7.42 -15.59 -5.18
CA GLY A 136 6.87 -16.85 -4.70
C GLY A 136 6.50 -17.91 -5.75
N ASN A 137 7.45 -18.70 -6.17
CA ASN A 137 7.26 -19.78 -7.15
C ASN A 137 6.64 -21.04 -6.52
N VAL A 138 5.43 -20.95 -5.90
CA VAL A 138 4.82 -22.08 -5.18
C VAL A 138 3.38 -22.29 -5.61
N LYS A 139 3.04 -23.54 -5.92
CA LYS A 139 1.71 -24.00 -6.37
C LYS A 139 0.55 -23.79 -5.38
N GLU A 140 0.80 -23.26 -4.18
CA GLU A 140 -0.21 -22.94 -3.15
C GLU A 140 -0.39 -21.43 -2.90
N LEU A 141 -0.11 -20.62 -3.88
CA LEU A 141 0.03 -19.15 -3.78
C LEU A 141 -1.19 -18.39 -3.24
N ASP A 142 -2.40 -18.83 -3.56
CA ASP A 142 -3.61 -18.03 -3.33
C ASP A 142 -3.90 -17.68 -1.84
N LYS A 143 -3.74 -18.67 -0.95
CA LYS A 143 -3.91 -18.43 0.51
C LYS A 143 -2.69 -17.78 1.13
N ARG A 144 -1.52 -18.04 0.58
CA ARG A 144 -0.23 -17.60 1.08
C ARG A 144 0.01 -16.12 0.84
N GLU A 145 -0.35 -15.62 -0.35
CA GLU A 145 -0.22 -14.19 -0.69
C GLU A 145 -1.05 -13.32 0.26
N VAL A 146 -2.27 -13.73 0.58
CA VAL A 146 -3.13 -13.01 1.54
C VAL A 146 -2.50 -13.01 2.94
N ASN A 147 -1.96 -14.13 3.40
CA ASN A 147 -1.32 -14.23 4.71
C ASN A 147 -0.03 -13.37 4.78
N ILE A 148 0.76 -13.35 3.71
CA ILE A 148 1.95 -12.48 3.63
C ILE A 148 1.55 -11.01 3.69
N LEU A 149 0.56 -10.60 2.89
CA LEU A 149 0.08 -9.23 2.90
C LEU A 149 -0.45 -8.83 4.28
N LYS A 150 -1.26 -9.69 4.91
CA LYS A 150 -1.77 -9.48 6.26
C LYS A 150 -0.64 -9.28 7.28
N ALA A 151 0.36 -10.16 7.25
CA ALA A 151 1.50 -10.08 8.16
C ALA A 151 2.30 -8.79 7.97
N ILE A 152 2.60 -8.42 6.72
CA ILE A 152 3.34 -7.17 6.42
C ILE A 152 2.55 -5.94 6.88
N VAL A 153 1.26 -5.87 6.55
CA VAL A 153 0.40 -4.75 6.97
C VAL A 153 0.31 -4.68 8.49
N GLY A 154 0.09 -5.81 9.18
CA GLY A 154 0.03 -5.86 10.64
C GLY A 154 1.33 -5.38 11.30
N ILE A 155 2.49 -5.80 10.76
CA ILE A 155 3.80 -5.35 11.23
C ILE A 155 3.94 -3.82 11.07
N VAL A 156 3.61 -3.30 9.89
CA VAL A 156 3.69 -1.86 9.59
C VAL A 156 2.75 -1.06 10.49
N GLN A 157 1.51 -1.51 10.65
CA GLN A 157 0.54 -0.86 11.54
C GLN A 157 1.05 -0.78 12.97
N LYS A 158 1.56 -1.89 13.52
CA LYS A 158 2.13 -1.93 14.88
C LYS A 158 3.32 -0.99 15.05
N GLN A 159 4.23 -0.95 14.07
CA GLN A 159 5.45 -0.15 14.17
C GLN A 159 5.24 1.34 13.94
N LEU A 160 4.24 1.72 13.14
CA LEU A 160 3.95 3.11 12.80
C LEU A 160 2.73 3.68 13.56
N GLY A 161 2.05 2.85 14.35
CA GLY A 161 0.86 3.27 15.11
C GLY A 161 -0.37 3.53 14.24
N TYR A 162 -0.46 2.90 13.04
CA TYR A 162 -1.63 3.03 12.18
C TYR A 162 -2.74 2.07 12.62
N THR A 163 -3.96 2.55 12.64
CA THR A 163 -5.16 1.78 13.00
C THR A 163 -5.86 1.18 11.80
N ASP A 164 -5.77 1.87 10.66
CA ASP A 164 -6.54 1.54 9.46
C ASP A 164 -5.63 1.21 8.28
N PHE A 165 -6.12 0.35 7.40
CA PHE A 165 -5.49 0.03 6.13
C PHE A 165 -6.51 0.15 5.00
N ILE A 166 -6.20 1.00 4.01
CA ILE A 166 -7.07 1.26 2.87
C ILE A 166 -6.37 0.85 1.58
N ILE A 167 -7.00 -0.03 0.81
CA ILE A 167 -6.53 -0.42 -0.51
C ILE A 167 -7.33 0.37 -1.55
N LEU A 168 -6.66 1.19 -2.35
CA LEU A 168 -7.24 1.88 -3.48
C LEU A 168 -6.90 1.11 -4.76
N ILE A 169 -7.92 0.67 -5.48
CA ILE A 169 -7.78 -0.08 -6.74
C ILE A 169 -8.43 0.77 -7.83
N ASP A 170 -7.59 1.38 -8.63
CA ASP A 170 -8.01 2.18 -9.79
C ASP A 170 -7.99 1.33 -11.07
N GLU A 171 -8.74 1.78 -12.07
CA GLU A 171 -8.86 1.11 -13.38
C GLU A 171 -9.22 -0.38 -13.24
N PHE A 172 -10.15 -0.71 -12.33
CA PHE A 172 -10.49 -2.10 -12.06
C PHE A 172 -11.09 -2.82 -13.28
N GLU A 173 -11.56 -2.08 -14.29
CA GLU A 173 -11.96 -2.60 -15.59
C GLU A 173 -10.86 -3.33 -16.37
N GLU A 174 -9.61 -3.04 -16.12
CA GLU A 174 -8.49 -3.73 -16.77
C GLU A 174 -8.51 -5.25 -16.53
N ILE A 175 -9.13 -5.70 -15.44
CA ILE A 175 -9.31 -7.13 -15.17
C ILE A 175 -10.26 -7.80 -16.18
N THR A 176 -11.11 -7.00 -16.83
CA THR A 176 -12.07 -7.49 -17.82
C THR A 176 -11.54 -7.38 -19.25
N ALA A 177 -10.29 -6.95 -19.43
CA ALA A 177 -9.67 -6.83 -20.74
C ALA A 177 -9.52 -8.21 -21.40
N GLU A 178 -9.87 -8.32 -22.68
CA GLU A 178 -9.88 -9.57 -23.45
C GLU A 178 -8.50 -10.28 -23.50
N ARG A 179 -7.43 -9.54 -23.21
CA ARG A 179 -6.06 -10.07 -23.15
C ARG A 179 -5.79 -11.02 -21.96
N LEU A 180 -6.65 -11.02 -20.94
CA LEU A 180 -6.48 -11.88 -19.77
C LEU A 180 -7.16 -13.23 -19.97
N LYS A 181 -6.51 -14.31 -19.51
CA LYS A 181 -7.12 -15.64 -19.49
C LYS A 181 -8.23 -15.67 -18.45
N LYS A 182 -9.35 -16.31 -18.75
CA LYS A 182 -10.47 -16.46 -17.83
C LYS A 182 -10.05 -17.02 -16.46
N SER A 183 -9.15 -18.01 -16.44
CA SER A 183 -8.61 -18.60 -15.21
C SER A 183 -7.89 -17.58 -14.32
N ASP A 184 -7.17 -16.63 -14.93
CA ASP A 184 -6.43 -15.61 -14.20
C ASP A 184 -7.39 -14.58 -13.59
N VAL A 185 -8.43 -14.21 -14.33
CA VAL A 185 -9.52 -13.34 -13.85
C VAL A 185 -10.25 -13.99 -12.67
N ASP A 186 -10.67 -15.25 -12.83
CA ASP A 186 -11.37 -15.99 -11.78
C ASP A 186 -10.53 -16.12 -10.50
N ASN A 187 -9.23 -16.42 -10.62
CA ASN A 187 -8.30 -16.50 -9.50
C ASN A 187 -8.13 -15.15 -8.80
N TYR A 188 -7.97 -14.08 -9.56
CA TYR A 188 -7.82 -12.73 -9.00
C TYR A 188 -9.08 -12.29 -8.25
N LEU A 189 -10.26 -12.45 -8.84
CA LEU A 189 -11.54 -12.11 -8.20
C LEU A 189 -11.79 -12.94 -6.94
N ARG A 190 -11.40 -14.23 -6.96
CA ARG A 190 -11.48 -15.09 -5.79
C ARG A 190 -10.55 -14.60 -4.67
N ASN A 191 -9.32 -14.22 -4.98
CA ASN A 191 -8.36 -13.72 -4.00
C ASN A 191 -8.80 -12.39 -3.38
N LEU A 192 -9.31 -11.47 -4.20
CA LEU A 192 -9.92 -10.24 -3.73
C LEU A 192 -11.09 -10.48 -2.78
N ARG A 193 -11.99 -11.41 -3.15
CA ARG A 193 -13.10 -11.78 -2.29
C ARG A 193 -12.60 -12.35 -0.96
N LEU A 194 -11.61 -13.26 -0.97
CA LEU A 194 -11.02 -13.82 0.25
C LEU A 194 -10.41 -12.72 1.14
N LEU A 195 -9.76 -11.73 0.54
CA LEU A 195 -9.21 -10.59 1.26
C LEU A 195 -10.31 -9.78 1.96
N ILE A 196 -11.35 -9.39 1.23
CA ILE A 196 -12.49 -8.62 1.76
C ILE A 196 -13.25 -9.41 2.85
N ASP A 197 -13.40 -10.72 2.68
CA ASP A 197 -14.15 -11.55 3.63
C ASP A 197 -13.38 -11.80 4.94
N ARG A 198 -12.05 -11.85 4.89
CA ARG A 198 -11.20 -12.16 6.05
C ARG A 198 -10.80 -10.94 6.84
N GLU A 199 -10.44 -9.87 6.16
CA GLU A 199 -9.84 -8.68 6.78
C GLU A 199 -10.91 -7.60 6.99
N LYS A 200 -11.74 -7.80 8.02
CA LYS A 200 -12.87 -6.90 8.34
C LYS A 200 -12.47 -5.48 8.70
N ASN A 201 -11.23 -5.30 9.13
CA ASN A 201 -10.69 -3.98 9.52
C ASN A 201 -10.01 -3.25 8.34
N TRP A 202 -9.99 -3.87 7.15
CA TRP A 202 -9.44 -3.25 5.96
C TRP A 202 -10.55 -2.66 5.10
N CYS A 203 -10.30 -1.49 4.54
CA CYS A 203 -11.18 -0.85 3.57
C CYS A 203 -10.63 -1.06 2.16
N SER A 204 -11.50 -1.42 1.21
CA SER A 204 -11.13 -1.51 -0.20
C SER A 204 -12.01 -0.58 -1.01
N VAL A 205 -11.40 0.32 -1.78
CA VAL A 205 -12.08 1.25 -2.68
C VAL A 205 -11.74 0.86 -4.11
N PHE A 206 -12.76 0.61 -4.92
CA PHE A 206 -12.63 0.22 -6.32
C PHE A 206 -13.15 1.35 -7.20
N ALA A 207 -12.27 1.92 -8.04
CA ALA A 207 -12.69 2.82 -9.10
C ALA A 207 -12.83 2.02 -10.41
N MET A 208 -14.02 2.08 -11.01
CA MET A 208 -14.33 1.33 -12.23
C MET A 208 -15.47 1.97 -13.01
N THR A 209 -15.60 1.58 -14.27
CA THR A 209 -16.76 1.94 -15.10
C THR A 209 -17.98 1.08 -14.78
N GLY A 210 -19.19 1.59 -15.04
CA GLY A 210 -20.41 0.82 -14.85
C GLY A 210 -20.44 -0.47 -15.69
N LYS A 211 -19.81 -0.48 -16.87
CA LYS A 211 -19.64 -1.67 -17.71
C LYS A 211 -18.78 -2.73 -17.00
N ALA A 212 -17.72 -2.33 -16.34
CA ALA A 212 -16.85 -3.26 -15.59
C ALA A 212 -17.61 -3.93 -14.45
N LEU A 213 -18.45 -3.18 -13.72
CA LEU A 213 -19.28 -3.75 -12.65
C LEU A 213 -20.21 -4.85 -13.17
N SER A 214 -20.87 -4.64 -14.32
CA SER A 214 -21.73 -5.66 -14.95
C SER A 214 -20.96 -6.93 -15.34
N ILE A 215 -19.72 -6.77 -15.83
CA ILE A 215 -18.85 -7.91 -16.16
C ILE A 215 -18.45 -8.65 -14.89
N ILE A 216 -18.05 -7.94 -13.83
CA ILE A 216 -17.69 -8.57 -12.54
C ILE A 216 -18.87 -9.33 -11.97
N GLU A 217 -20.10 -8.84 -12.14
CA GLU A 217 -21.31 -9.56 -11.74
C GLU A 217 -21.45 -10.91 -12.43
N SER A 218 -21.09 -10.99 -13.70
CA SER A 218 -21.15 -12.25 -14.46
C SER A 218 -20.06 -13.25 -14.03
N TYR A 219 -18.86 -12.78 -13.66
CA TYR A 219 -17.74 -13.63 -13.24
C TYR A 219 -17.77 -14.00 -11.76
N SER A 220 -18.14 -13.07 -10.90
CA SER A 220 -18.13 -13.25 -9.45
C SER A 220 -19.30 -12.51 -8.78
N PRO A 221 -20.54 -13.05 -8.86
CA PRO A 221 -21.70 -12.44 -8.23
C PRO A 221 -21.51 -12.15 -6.73
N PRO A 222 -20.82 -13.04 -5.94
CA PRO A 222 -20.58 -12.76 -4.54
C PRO A 222 -19.69 -11.55 -4.27
N LEU A 223 -18.68 -11.29 -5.11
CA LEU A 223 -17.83 -10.10 -5.00
C LEU A 223 -18.62 -8.84 -5.40
N ALA A 224 -19.35 -8.91 -6.51
CA ALA A 224 -20.19 -7.80 -6.96
C ALA A 224 -21.21 -7.38 -5.90
N GLY A 225 -21.83 -8.34 -5.20
CA GLY A 225 -22.75 -8.06 -4.10
C GLY A 225 -22.09 -7.29 -2.94
N ARG A 226 -20.82 -7.51 -2.65
CA ARG A 226 -20.08 -6.77 -1.62
C ARG A 226 -19.72 -5.36 -2.07
N ILE A 227 -19.31 -5.21 -3.33
CA ILE A 227 -18.96 -3.90 -3.91
C ILE A 227 -20.21 -3.01 -4.00
N LYS A 228 -21.37 -3.56 -4.41
CA LYS A 228 -22.61 -2.81 -4.56
C LYS A 228 -23.18 -2.24 -3.26
N GLY A 229 -22.86 -2.81 -2.13
CA GLY A 229 -23.35 -2.36 -0.83
C GLY A 229 -22.92 -0.94 -0.45
N SER A 230 -21.88 -0.40 -1.09
CA SER A 230 -21.30 0.93 -0.81
C SER A 230 -20.92 1.65 -2.11
N PHE A 231 -21.82 1.63 -3.09
CA PHE A 231 -21.58 2.20 -4.42
C PHE A 231 -21.77 3.72 -4.42
N VAL A 232 -20.78 4.44 -4.98
CA VAL A 232 -20.85 5.87 -5.24
C VAL A 232 -20.81 6.10 -6.74
N ASP A 233 -21.90 6.61 -7.31
CA ASP A 233 -22.00 6.96 -8.72
C ASP A 233 -21.46 8.38 -8.95
N LEU A 234 -20.34 8.49 -9.65
CA LEU A 234 -19.77 9.77 -10.05
C LEU A 234 -20.46 10.28 -11.32
N LYS A 235 -21.44 11.14 -11.11
CA LYS A 235 -22.18 11.76 -12.21
C LYS A 235 -21.33 12.77 -12.98
N PRO A 236 -21.60 12.98 -14.28
CA PRO A 236 -21.04 14.09 -15.02
C PRO A 236 -21.27 15.43 -14.30
N LEU A 237 -20.31 16.34 -14.37
CA LEU A 237 -20.44 17.64 -13.76
C LEU A 237 -21.54 18.48 -14.43
N ASN A 238 -22.34 19.15 -13.61
CA ASN A 238 -23.26 20.19 -14.07
C ASN A 238 -22.54 21.53 -14.27
N GLU A 239 -23.25 22.54 -14.77
CA GLU A 239 -22.69 23.86 -15.07
C GLU A 239 -22.06 24.54 -13.85
N ALA A 240 -22.71 24.49 -12.68
CA ALA A 240 -22.22 25.11 -11.45
C ALA A 240 -20.95 24.39 -10.92
N GLU A 241 -20.94 23.07 -10.95
CA GLU A 241 -19.78 22.26 -10.54
C GLU A 241 -18.61 22.46 -11.50
N LEU A 242 -18.87 22.56 -12.81
CA LEU A 242 -17.88 22.84 -13.81
C LEU A 242 -17.23 24.22 -13.60
N LYS A 243 -18.06 25.25 -13.39
CA LYS A 243 -17.59 26.60 -13.09
C LYS A 243 -16.67 26.60 -11.86
N LYS A 244 -17.10 25.95 -10.78
CA LYS A 244 -16.30 25.82 -9.55
C LYS A 244 -15.00 25.07 -9.78
N MET A 245 -15.02 23.99 -10.56
CA MET A 245 -13.81 23.23 -10.90
C MET A 245 -12.82 24.11 -11.67
N ILE A 246 -13.27 24.82 -12.71
CA ILE A 246 -12.42 25.71 -13.51
C ILE A 246 -11.82 26.81 -12.62
N ALA A 247 -12.64 27.47 -11.79
CA ALA A 247 -12.17 28.51 -10.86
C ALA A 247 -11.08 27.99 -9.92
N ASN A 248 -11.26 26.81 -9.33
CA ASN A 248 -10.27 26.18 -8.47
C ASN A 248 -8.93 25.92 -9.19
N TYR A 249 -8.97 25.36 -10.41
CA TYR A 249 -7.74 25.13 -11.17
C TYR A 249 -7.05 26.43 -11.60
N LEU A 250 -7.80 27.43 -11.98
CA LEU A 250 -7.26 28.75 -12.32
C LEU A 250 -6.63 29.42 -11.09
N SER A 251 -7.24 29.32 -9.90
CA SER A 251 -6.68 29.90 -8.68
C SER A 251 -5.32 29.27 -8.30
N ILE A 252 -5.14 27.98 -8.55
CA ILE A 252 -3.86 27.29 -8.32
C ILE A 252 -2.79 27.73 -9.35
N ALA A 253 -3.20 27.97 -10.58
CA ALA A 253 -2.29 28.31 -11.68
C ALA A 253 -1.89 29.79 -11.73
N ARG A 254 -2.62 30.68 -11.07
CA ARG A 254 -2.37 32.12 -11.07
C ARG A 254 -1.30 32.50 -10.06
N SER A 255 -0.47 33.47 -10.43
CA SER A 255 0.49 34.11 -9.52
C SER A 255 -0.15 35.19 -8.64
N GLU A 256 -1.26 35.80 -9.08
CA GLU A 256 -1.95 36.86 -8.40
C GLU A 256 -3.45 36.59 -8.25
N SER A 257 -4.07 37.10 -7.22
CA SER A 257 -5.52 37.04 -7.01
C SER A 257 -6.23 38.00 -7.98
N ILE A 258 -7.27 37.47 -8.63
CA ILE A 258 -8.13 38.23 -9.56
C ILE A 258 -9.55 38.13 -9.04
N ASP A 259 -10.31 39.24 -9.05
CA ASP A 259 -11.69 39.32 -8.55
C ASP A 259 -12.65 38.40 -9.33
N ASP A 260 -12.37 38.15 -10.61
CA ASP A 260 -13.15 37.24 -11.45
C ASP A 260 -12.50 35.83 -11.43
N ASP A 261 -13.05 34.95 -10.62
CA ASP A 261 -12.53 33.60 -10.38
C ASP A 261 -12.40 32.76 -11.66
N ILE A 262 -13.22 33.00 -12.69
CA ILE A 262 -13.22 32.24 -13.94
C ILE A 262 -12.49 32.92 -15.10
N TYR A 263 -12.01 34.17 -14.93
CA TYR A 263 -11.22 34.82 -15.97
C TYR A 263 -10.05 33.95 -16.43
N PRO A 264 -9.72 33.80 -17.73
CA PRO A 264 -10.26 34.55 -18.87
C PRO A 264 -11.54 33.98 -19.50
N PHE A 265 -12.13 32.94 -18.95
CA PHE A 265 -13.43 32.45 -19.41
C PHE A 265 -14.54 33.40 -19.00
N ASP A 266 -15.61 33.45 -19.80
CA ASP A 266 -16.90 34.00 -19.40
C ASP A 266 -17.95 32.88 -19.22
N GLU A 267 -19.10 33.23 -18.66
CA GLU A 267 -20.18 32.26 -18.40
C GLU A 267 -20.70 31.62 -19.68
N SER A 268 -20.73 32.37 -20.79
CA SER A 268 -21.19 31.83 -22.08
C SER A 268 -20.23 30.81 -22.67
N GLY A 269 -18.95 31.01 -22.47
CA GLY A 269 -17.89 30.07 -22.85
C GLY A 269 -17.95 28.79 -22.03
N ILE A 270 -18.11 28.89 -20.70
CA ILE A 270 -18.26 27.71 -19.83
C ILE A 270 -19.50 26.90 -20.21
N LYS A 271 -20.63 27.57 -20.42
CA LYS A 271 -21.86 26.90 -20.84
C LYS A 271 -21.70 26.17 -22.16
N GLU A 272 -21.02 26.76 -23.13
CA GLU A 272 -20.76 26.11 -24.43
C GLU A 272 -19.91 24.87 -24.31
N MET A 273 -18.95 24.82 -23.35
CA MET A 273 -18.15 23.61 -23.10
C MET A 273 -19.00 22.41 -22.66
N LEU A 274 -20.20 22.62 -22.11
CA LEU A 274 -21.14 21.57 -21.73
C LEU A 274 -22.01 21.07 -22.90
N GLU A 275 -22.09 21.84 -24.00
CA GLU A 275 -22.89 21.49 -25.19
C GLU A 275 -22.15 20.52 -26.13
N VAL A 276 -21.23 19.70 -25.59
CA VAL A 276 -20.53 18.65 -26.35
C VAL A 276 -21.54 17.64 -26.86
N LYS A 277 -21.46 17.31 -28.14
CA LYS A 277 -22.36 16.34 -28.77
C LYS A 277 -22.14 14.91 -28.31
N ASP A 278 -20.90 14.58 -27.96
CA ASP A 278 -20.56 13.25 -27.44
C ASP A 278 -21.02 13.13 -25.99
N VAL A 279 -22.01 12.28 -25.76
CA VAL A 279 -22.60 12.02 -24.45
C VAL A 279 -21.57 11.51 -23.43
N GLN A 280 -20.55 10.79 -23.88
CA GLN A 280 -19.48 10.24 -23.00
C GLN A 280 -18.52 11.32 -22.52
N LEU A 281 -18.38 12.41 -23.28
CA LEU A 281 -17.51 13.53 -22.94
C LEU A 281 -18.23 14.62 -22.17
N LYS A 282 -19.57 14.66 -22.25
CA LYS A 282 -20.40 15.68 -21.60
C LYS A 282 -20.21 15.69 -20.09
N GLY A 283 -19.73 16.82 -19.55
CA GLY A 283 -19.47 16.98 -18.10
C GLY A 283 -18.30 16.13 -17.55
N SER A 284 -17.48 15.52 -18.42
CA SER A 284 -16.27 14.80 -18.01
C SER A 284 -15.19 15.77 -17.53
N PRO A 285 -14.73 15.68 -16.25
CA PRO A 285 -13.69 16.58 -15.74
C PRO A 285 -12.40 16.57 -16.57
N ARG A 286 -11.93 15.38 -16.96
CA ARG A 286 -10.71 15.20 -17.77
C ARG A 286 -10.84 15.89 -19.14
N PHE A 287 -11.97 15.69 -19.81
CA PHE A 287 -12.22 16.33 -21.11
C PHE A 287 -12.26 17.84 -20.99
N ILE A 288 -13.02 18.36 -20.04
CA ILE A 288 -13.17 19.80 -19.83
C ILE A 288 -11.85 20.47 -19.47
N LEU A 289 -11.03 19.88 -18.59
CA LEU A 289 -9.70 20.41 -18.27
C LEU A 289 -8.78 20.43 -19.50
N LYS A 290 -8.80 19.39 -20.30
CA LYS A 290 -8.03 19.34 -21.55
C LYS A 290 -8.50 20.44 -22.55
N LEU A 291 -9.82 20.63 -22.64
CA LEU A 291 -10.41 21.69 -23.47
C LEU A 291 -10.02 23.07 -22.95
N CYS A 292 -10.14 23.31 -21.63
CA CYS A 292 -9.70 24.56 -21.00
C CYS A 292 -8.23 24.86 -21.31
N TYR A 293 -7.36 23.87 -21.15
CA TYR A 293 -5.93 24.04 -21.46
C TYR A 293 -5.70 24.44 -22.91
N THR A 294 -6.37 23.75 -23.86
CA THR A 294 -6.27 24.09 -25.28
C THR A 294 -6.79 25.51 -25.58
N LEU A 295 -7.94 25.87 -24.99
CA LEU A 295 -8.53 27.19 -25.19
C LEU A 295 -7.65 28.30 -24.59
N LEU A 296 -7.04 28.07 -23.42
CA LEU A 296 -6.09 29.03 -22.82
C LEU A 296 -4.86 29.24 -23.70
N GLN A 297 -4.27 28.16 -24.22
CA GLN A 297 -3.14 28.28 -25.15
C GLN A 297 -3.49 29.10 -26.40
N ARG A 298 -4.66 28.87 -26.98
CA ARG A 298 -5.11 29.61 -28.15
C ARG A 298 -5.46 31.06 -27.83
N ALA A 299 -6.01 31.30 -26.64
CA ALA A 299 -6.37 32.65 -26.22
C ALA A 299 -5.15 33.56 -26.10
N VAL A 300 -4.00 33.04 -25.68
CA VAL A 300 -2.74 33.82 -25.61
C VAL A 300 -2.33 34.33 -26.99
N ASP A 301 -2.54 33.55 -28.04
CA ASP A 301 -2.11 33.90 -29.41
C ASP A 301 -3.15 34.75 -30.18
N GLU A 302 -4.43 34.60 -29.84
CA GLU A 302 -5.53 35.10 -30.71
C GLU A 302 -6.41 36.17 -30.07
N LEU A 303 -6.42 36.29 -28.74
CA LEU A 303 -7.23 37.27 -28.06
C LEU A 303 -6.40 38.50 -27.65
N PRO A 304 -7.01 39.72 -27.66
CA PRO A 304 -6.36 40.92 -27.12
C PRO A 304 -6.11 40.76 -25.61
N GLU A 305 -5.24 41.60 -25.04
CA GLU A 305 -4.74 41.52 -23.67
C GLU A 305 -5.83 41.41 -22.59
N ASN A 306 -7.01 41.84 -22.75
CA ASN A 306 -8.14 41.64 -21.83
C ASN A 306 -9.29 40.84 -22.47
N GLY A 307 -8.98 40.06 -23.49
CA GLY A 307 -9.95 39.23 -24.20
C GLY A 307 -10.52 38.12 -23.33
N ARG A 308 -11.77 37.77 -23.61
CA ARG A 308 -12.44 36.66 -22.88
C ARG A 308 -12.74 35.47 -23.80
N ILE A 309 -12.57 34.29 -23.26
CA ILE A 309 -12.95 33.05 -23.90
C ILE A 309 -14.46 32.89 -23.78
N ASN A 310 -15.17 33.38 -24.79
CA ASN A 310 -16.63 33.39 -24.87
C ASN A 310 -17.16 32.19 -25.71
N GLN A 311 -18.48 32.12 -25.83
CA GLN A 311 -19.16 31.10 -26.59
C GLN A 311 -18.62 30.95 -28.02
N THR A 312 -18.39 32.07 -28.73
CA THR A 312 -17.93 32.05 -30.13
C THR A 312 -16.54 31.46 -30.25
N PHE A 313 -15.65 31.85 -29.32
CA PHE A 313 -14.29 31.32 -29.27
C PHE A 313 -14.28 29.82 -28.96
N VAL A 314 -15.08 29.36 -27.98
CA VAL A 314 -15.21 27.94 -27.66
C VAL A 314 -15.72 27.15 -28.88
N LYS A 315 -16.78 27.62 -29.56
CA LYS A 315 -17.32 26.95 -30.77
C LYS A 315 -16.31 26.78 -31.87
N GLN A 316 -15.40 27.73 -32.02
CA GLN A 316 -14.37 27.67 -33.05
C GLN A 316 -13.47 26.42 -32.89
N TYR A 317 -13.13 26.10 -31.63
CA TYR A 317 -12.20 25.01 -31.33
C TYR A 317 -12.90 23.67 -30.95
N MET A 318 -14.15 23.70 -30.50
CA MET A 318 -14.91 22.47 -30.27
C MET A 318 -15.26 21.67 -31.54
N LYS A 319 -15.19 22.29 -32.73
CA LYS A 319 -15.40 21.57 -34.00
C LYS A 319 -14.33 20.51 -34.30
N VAL A 320 -13.24 20.51 -33.56
CA VAL A 320 -12.10 19.59 -33.72
C VAL A 320 -12.27 18.33 -32.84
N TYR A 321 -13.23 18.32 -31.92
CA TYR A 321 -13.58 17.22 -31.04
C TYR A 321 -15.01 16.75 -31.34
#